data_1b4fe5736ba29f4321eeeec4f5842126
#
_entry.id   1b4fe5736ba29f4321eeeec4f5842126
#
_cell.length_a   1.000
_cell.length_b   1.000
_cell.length_c   1.000
_cell.angle_alpha   90.00
_cell.angle_beta   90.00
_cell.angle_gamma   90.00
#
_symmetry.space_group_name_H-M   'P 1'
#
loop_
_entity.id
_entity.type
_entity.pdbx_description
1 polymer ?
#
loop_
_entity_poly.entity_id
_entity_poly.type
_entity_poly.pdbx_seq_one_letter_code
_entity_poly.pdbx_strand_id
1 'polypeptide(L)'
;KTDNSKRLSEYFIKGYNIQFKDKKTILVTIHRRESHGKILEEICLAIKEIARLYKEIQIIIPVHPNPNVKEIIYANLKGIKNIYLIESLKYEHFIYLMMNSYLILTDSGGIQEEAISLGKPLIILRKITERLEAIEVGGAVLAGTDKKVILDNFKNIYENKRIYKKMSEAENPYGDGKASQYIYNIIQSNLKFINGE
;
A
#
# COMPACT_ATOMS: atom_id res chain seq x y z
N LYS A 1 -17.52 -14.09 -10.14
CA LYS A 1 -16.21 -13.36 -9.96
C LYS A 1 -16.07 -12.22 -10.99
N THR A 2 -16.45 -12.41 -12.25
CA THR A 2 -16.33 -11.40 -13.33
C THR A 2 -17.20 -10.17 -13.13
N ASP A 3 -18.42 -10.33 -12.62
CA ASP A 3 -19.40 -9.23 -12.46
C ASP A 3 -18.96 -8.22 -11.36
N ASN A 4 -18.44 -8.71 -10.24
CA ASN A 4 -17.95 -7.85 -9.15
C ASN A 4 -16.69 -7.04 -9.57
N SER A 5 -15.77 -7.64 -10.32
CA SER A 5 -14.59 -6.94 -10.84
C SER A 5 -14.96 -5.83 -11.82
N LYS A 6 -15.97 -6.06 -12.68
CA LYS A 6 -16.50 -5.05 -13.60
C LYS A 6 -17.12 -3.88 -12.84
N ARG A 7 -17.96 -4.16 -11.84
CA ARG A 7 -18.60 -3.14 -10.99
C ARG A 7 -17.55 -2.26 -10.29
N LEU A 8 -16.51 -2.88 -9.72
CA LEU A 8 -15.44 -2.18 -9.05
C LEU A 8 -14.59 -1.33 -10.01
N SER A 9 -14.30 -1.85 -11.21
CA SER A 9 -13.62 -1.07 -12.26
C SER A 9 -14.44 0.15 -12.68
N GLU A 10 -15.75 -0.04 -12.91
CA GLU A 10 -16.66 1.05 -13.28
C GLU A 10 -16.74 2.15 -12.21
N TYR A 11 -16.67 1.79 -10.93
CA TYR A 11 -16.60 2.77 -9.84
C TYR A 11 -15.43 3.74 -10.00
N PHE A 12 -14.24 3.23 -10.29
CA PHE A 12 -13.04 4.07 -10.48
C PHE A 12 -13.09 4.87 -11.78
N ILE A 13 -13.60 4.27 -12.85
CA ILE A 13 -13.71 4.95 -14.15
C ILE A 13 -14.73 6.09 -14.06
N LYS A 14 -15.95 5.81 -13.59
CA LYS A 14 -17.03 6.80 -13.55
C LYS A 14 -16.83 7.86 -12.49
N GLY A 15 -16.33 7.47 -11.31
CA GLY A 15 -16.15 8.38 -10.19
C GLY A 15 -14.91 9.27 -10.29
N TYR A 16 -13.82 8.75 -10.85
CA TYR A 16 -12.52 9.42 -10.79
C TYR A 16 -11.76 9.48 -12.11
N ASN A 17 -12.32 8.93 -13.19
CA ASN A 17 -11.63 8.78 -14.48
C ASN A 17 -10.31 7.99 -14.39
N ILE A 18 -10.26 6.98 -13.51
CA ILE A 18 -9.10 6.12 -13.28
C ILE A 18 -9.27 4.83 -14.07
N GLN A 19 -8.28 4.50 -14.89
CA GLN A 19 -8.20 3.25 -15.66
C GLN A 19 -6.92 2.51 -15.29
N PHE A 20 -7.02 1.21 -14.99
CA PHE A 20 -5.88 0.40 -14.54
C PHE A 20 -5.13 -0.31 -15.67
N LYS A 21 -5.74 -0.42 -16.85
CA LYS A 21 -5.24 -1.27 -17.94
C LYS A 21 -3.97 -0.74 -18.59
N ASP A 22 -3.90 0.58 -18.80
CA ASP A 22 -2.88 1.19 -19.67
C ASP A 22 -1.78 1.92 -18.89
N LYS A 23 -1.90 2.00 -17.56
CA LYS A 23 -0.94 2.73 -16.71
C LYS A 23 -0.57 1.94 -15.49
N LYS A 24 0.72 1.96 -15.14
CA LYS A 24 1.16 1.48 -13.84
C LYS A 24 0.60 2.38 -12.74
N THR A 25 -0.15 1.79 -11.83
CA THR A 25 -0.76 2.48 -10.70
C THR A 25 0.15 2.42 -9.49
N ILE A 26 0.43 3.57 -8.91
CA ILE A 26 1.11 3.69 -7.62
C ILE A 26 0.06 4.08 -6.59
N LEU A 27 -0.16 3.22 -5.61
CA LEU A 27 -1.04 3.53 -4.48
C LEU A 27 -0.23 4.20 -3.39
N VAL A 28 -0.73 5.32 -2.87
CA VAL A 28 -0.12 5.99 -1.72
C VAL A 28 -1.15 6.16 -0.61
N THR A 29 -0.80 5.72 0.60
CA THR A 29 -1.65 5.92 1.79
C THR A 29 -0.84 6.50 2.92
N ILE A 30 -1.31 7.62 3.48
CA ILE A 30 -0.64 8.33 4.56
C ILE A 30 -1.72 8.85 5.51
N HIS A 31 -1.65 8.44 6.77
CA HIS A 31 -2.66 8.84 7.76
C HIS A 31 -2.17 8.83 9.21
N ARG A 32 -0.95 8.37 9.48
CA ARG A 32 -0.44 8.30 10.85
C ARG A 32 -0.14 9.66 11.43
N ARG A 33 -0.44 9.84 12.74
CA ARG A 33 -0.22 11.10 13.46
C ARG A 33 1.26 11.50 13.49
N GLU A 34 2.15 10.52 13.56
CA GLU A 34 3.60 10.72 13.53
C GLU A 34 4.11 11.30 12.20
N SER A 35 3.33 11.16 11.12
CA SER A 35 3.64 11.71 9.81
C SER A 35 3.12 13.13 9.59
N HIS A 36 2.39 13.73 10.53
CA HIS A 36 1.78 15.05 10.33
C HIS A 36 2.80 16.19 10.24
N GLY A 37 2.39 17.34 9.68
CA GLY A 37 3.22 18.54 9.56
C GLY A 37 4.36 18.38 8.55
N LYS A 38 5.57 18.83 8.90
CA LYS A 38 6.73 18.84 8.02
C LYS A 38 7.10 17.48 7.44
N ILE A 39 6.85 16.40 8.18
CA ILE A 39 7.11 15.04 7.69
C ILE A 39 6.20 14.72 6.51
N LEU A 40 4.93 15.06 6.59
CA LEU A 40 3.97 14.84 5.49
C LEU A 40 4.32 15.72 4.28
N GLU A 41 4.77 16.94 4.51
CA GLU A 41 5.26 17.82 3.44
C GLU A 41 6.45 17.19 2.69
N GLU A 42 7.45 16.65 3.39
CA GLU A 42 8.59 15.95 2.78
C GLU A 42 8.14 14.74 1.95
N ILE A 43 7.22 13.94 2.47
CA ILE A 43 6.63 12.82 1.72
C ILE A 43 5.88 13.33 0.48
N CYS A 44 5.11 14.40 0.59
CA CYS A 44 4.42 15.01 -0.55
C CYS A 44 5.42 15.52 -1.60
N LEU A 45 6.55 16.10 -1.19
CA LEU A 45 7.60 16.51 -2.11
C LEU A 45 8.24 15.33 -2.84
N ALA A 46 8.41 14.19 -2.18
CA ALA A 46 8.87 12.96 -2.84
C ALA A 46 7.84 12.47 -3.88
N ILE A 47 6.56 12.41 -3.52
CA ILE A 47 5.47 11.99 -4.42
C ILE A 47 5.37 12.93 -5.63
N LYS A 48 5.46 14.23 -5.40
CA LYS A 48 5.46 15.26 -6.48
C LYS A 48 6.62 15.05 -7.44
N GLU A 49 7.80 14.75 -6.94
CA GLU A 49 8.97 14.50 -7.77
C GLU A 49 8.84 13.19 -8.56
N ILE A 50 8.32 12.12 -7.95
CA ILE A 50 7.98 10.88 -8.63
C ILE A 50 7.00 11.15 -9.78
N ALA A 51 5.92 11.90 -9.53
CA ALA A 51 4.94 12.24 -10.55
C ALA A 51 5.54 13.08 -11.69
N ARG A 52 6.52 13.94 -11.40
CA ARG A 52 7.23 14.75 -12.39
C ARG A 52 8.15 13.93 -13.28
N LEU A 53 8.87 12.98 -12.70
CA LEU A 53 9.84 12.14 -13.41
C LEU A 53 9.17 11.03 -14.23
N TYR A 54 8.08 10.46 -13.74
CA TYR A 54 7.39 9.31 -14.36
C TYR A 54 5.98 9.70 -14.79
N LYS A 55 5.87 10.37 -15.94
CA LYS A 55 4.58 10.90 -16.45
C LYS A 55 3.64 9.79 -16.95
N GLU A 56 4.17 8.62 -17.24
CA GLU A 56 3.44 7.45 -17.71
C GLU A 56 2.69 6.69 -16.59
N ILE A 57 3.04 6.94 -15.31
CA ILE A 57 2.32 6.34 -14.18
C ILE A 57 1.10 7.17 -13.80
N GLN A 58 0.22 6.56 -13.03
CA GLN A 58 -0.81 7.24 -12.25
C GLN A 58 -0.59 6.99 -10.77
N ILE A 59 -0.66 8.04 -9.96
CA ILE A 59 -0.54 7.97 -8.51
C ILE A 59 -1.92 8.20 -7.92
N ILE A 60 -2.43 7.25 -7.15
CA ILE A 60 -3.76 7.33 -6.54
C ILE A 60 -3.57 7.43 -5.03
N ILE A 61 -4.18 8.44 -4.44
CA ILE A 61 -4.09 8.76 -3.01
C ILE A 61 -5.50 8.84 -2.44
N PRO A 62 -6.00 7.79 -1.79
CA PRO A 62 -7.18 7.89 -0.94
C PRO A 62 -6.85 8.78 0.26
N VAL A 63 -7.37 10.00 0.24
CA VAL A 63 -7.02 11.02 1.24
C VAL A 63 -7.81 10.78 2.52
N HIS A 64 -7.08 10.62 3.62
CA HIS A 64 -7.69 10.46 4.94
C HIS A 64 -8.49 11.73 5.32
N PRO A 65 -9.69 11.60 5.92
CA PRO A 65 -10.57 12.74 6.21
C PRO A 65 -10.06 13.70 7.29
N ASN A 66 -9.01 13.32 8.03
CA ASN A 66 -8.38 14.20 9.03
C ASN A 66 -7.92 15.51 8.38
N PRO A 67 -8.37 16.70 8.84
CA PRO A 67 -8.00 17.99 8.29
C PRO A 67 -6.48 18.20 8.18
N ASN A 68 -5.72 17.82 9.20
CA ASN A 68 -4.26 17.96 9.23
C ASN A 68 -3.54 17.17 8.12
N VAL A 69 -4.15 16.09 7.64
CA VAL A 69 -3.65 15.30 6.51
C VAL A 69 -4.16 15.89 5.20
N LYS A 70 -5.46 16.16 5.13
CA LYS A 70 -6.14 16.61 3.92
C LYS A 70 -5.57 17.95 3.43
N GLU A 71 -5.43 18.94 4.31
CA GLU A 71 -4.92 20.26 3.97
C GLU A 71 -3.52 20.18 3.35
N ILE A 72 -2.60 19.46 3.96
CA ILE A 72 -1.22 19.31 3.46
C ILE A 72 -1.17 18.59 2.12
N ILE A 73 -1.90 17.48 1.99
CA ILE A 73 -1.95 16.70 0.74
C ILE A 73 -2.50 17.57 -0.41
N TYR A 74 -3.63 18.25 -0.17
CA TYR A 74 -4.23 19.10 -1.21
C TYR A 74 -3.36 20.32 -1.55
N ALA A 75 -2.74 20.97 -0.57
CA ALA A 75 -1.85 22.09 -0.80
C ALA A 75 -0.64 21.74 -1.68
N ASN A 76 -0.10 20.52 -1.52
CA ASN A 76 1.11 20.11 -2.21
C ASN A 76 0.87 19.36 -3.54
N LEU A 77 -0.23 18.61 -3.65
CA LEU A 77 -0.41 17.62 -4.73
C LEU A 77 -1.62 17.89 -5.64
N LYS A 78 -2.53 18.80 -5.27
CA LYS A 78 -3.70 19.13 -6.08
C LYS A 78 -3.28 19.75 -7.44
N GLY A 79 -3.95 19.30 -8.50
CA GLY A 79 -3.72 19.83 -9.86
C GLY A 79 -2.56 19.19 -10.63
N ILE A 80 -1.84 18.23 -10.03
CA ILE A 80 -0.81 17.48 -10.75
C ILE A 80 -1.50 16.40 -11.61
N LYS A 81 -1.27 16.45 -12.93
CA LYS A 81 -2.05 15.72 -13.94
C LYS A 81 -2.16 14.20 -13.73
N ASN A 82 -1.12 13.57 -13.22
CA ASN A 82 -1.06 12.12 -13.00
C ASN A 82 -1.18 11.73 -11.52
N ILE A 83 -1.65 12.65 -10.64
CA ILE A 83 -2.01 12.40 -9.25
C ILE A 83 -3.52 12.53 -9.09
N TYR A 84 -4.13 11.49 -8.55
CA TYR A 84 -5.56 11.39 -8.27
C TYR A 84 -5.77 11.40 -6.76
N LEU A 85 -6.22 12.55 -6.23
CA LEU A 85 -6.66 12.69 -4.84
C LEU A 85 -8.13 12.27 -4.77
N ILE A 86 -8.39 11.13 -4.15
CA ILE A 86 -9.75 10.57 -4.06
C ILE A 86 -10.20 10.51 -2.59
N GLU A 87 -11.48 10.36 -2.36
CA GLU A 87 -12.00 10.16 -1.01
C GLU A 87 -11.58 8.81 -0.43
N SER A 88 -11.68 8.69 0.91
CA SER A 88 -11.47 7.41 1.59
C SER A 88 -12.43 6.35 1.05
N LEU A 89 -11.90 5.19 0.75
CA LEU A 89 -12.62 4.10 0.10
C LEU A 89 -13.22 3.13 1.13
N LYS A 90 -14.34 2.51 0.77
CA LYS A 90 -14.80 1.28 1.44
C LYS A 90 -13.78 0.17 1.20
N TYR A 91 -13.70 -0.80 2.12
CA TYR A 91 -12.69 -1.86 2.09
C TYR A 91 -12.65 -2.63 0.75
N GLU A 92 -13.79 -3.00 0.18
CA GLU A 92 -13.84 -3.72 -1.10
C GLU A 92 -13.21 -2.94 -2.27
N HIS A 93 -13.43 -1.62 -2.32
CA HIS A 93 -12.84 -0.74 -3.33
C HIS A 93 -11.33 -0.55 -3.08
N PHE A 94 -10.95 -0.47 -1.81
CA PHE A 94 -9.56 -0.33 -1.42
C PHE A 94 -8.73 -1.58 -1.79
N ILE A 95 -9.23 -2.77 -1.48
CA ILE A 95 -8.60 -4.04 -1.89
C ILE A 95 -8.49 -4.12 -3.42
N TYR A 96 -9.56 -3.73 -4.14
CA TYR A 96 -9.51 -3.71 -5.61
C TYR A 96 -8.42 -2.77 -6.13
N LEU A 97 -8.27 -1.59 -5.52
CA LEU A 97 -7.20 -0.64 -5.85
C LEU A 97 -5.82 -1.23 -5.56
N MET A 98 -5.61 -1.87 -4.40
CA MET A 98 -4.35 -2.55 -4.07
C MET A 98 -4.03 -3.66 -5.08
N MET A 99 -5.00 -4.52 -5.42
CA MET A 99 -4.82 -5.59 -6.41
C MET A 99 -4.38 -5.08 -7.79
N ASN A 100 -4.86 -3.88 -8.18
CA ASN A 100 -4.51 -3.25 -9.45
C ASN A 100 -3.32 -2.28 -9.35
N SER A 101 -2.69 -2.17 -8.18
CA SER A 101 -1.49 -1.36 -8.01
C SER A 101 -0.24 -2.11 -8.46
N TYR A 102 0.69 -1.37 -9.04
CA TYR A 102 2.02 -1.85 -9.38
C TYR A 102 2.94 -1.80 -8.16
N LEU A 103 2.91 -0.73 -7.40
CA LEU A 103 3.73 -0.47 -6.23
C LEU A 103 2.90 0.29 -5.20
N ILE A 104 3.13 0.05 -3.90
CA ILE A 104 2.42 0.70 -2.81
C ILE A 104 3.41 1.46 -1.94
N LEU A 105 3.09 2.72 -1.60
CA LEU A 105 3.78 3.53 -0.60
C LEU A 105 2.83 3.73 0.58
N THR A 106 3.23 3.37 1.80
CA THR A 106 2.33 3.46 2.96
C THR A 106 3.03 3.72 4.28
N ASP A 107 2.33 4.39 5.19
CA ASP A 107 2.67 4.46 6.62
C ASP A 107 1.82 3.51 7.49
N SER A 108 0.88 2.77 6.90
CA SER A 108 -0.06 1.89 7.58
C SER A 108 0.50 0.51 7.89
N GLY A 109 0.35 0.03 9.14
CA GLY A 109 0.74 -1.33 9.52
C GLY A 109 -0.09 -2.42 8.85
N GLY A 110 -1.41 -2.28 8.81
CA GLY A 110 -2.29 -3.27 8.16
C GLY A 110 -2.05 -3.42 6.67
N ILE A 111 -1.80 -2.30 5.97
CA ILE A 111 -1.48 -2.35 4.53
C ILE A 111 -0.15 -3.06 4.26
N GLN A 112 0.80 -3.03 5.19
CA GLN A 112 2.04 -3.79 5.07
C GLN A 112 1.77 -5.30 4.99
N GLU A 113 0.83 -5.82 5.77
CA GLU A 113 0.44 -7.23 5.75
C GLU A 113 -0.35 -7.58 4.48
N GLU A 114 -1.35 -6.75 4.15
CA GLU A 114 -2.22 -6.97 2.99
C GLU A 114 -1.49 -6.85 1.65
N ALA A 115 -0.57 -5.89 1.51
CA ALA A 115 0.19 -5.69 0.29
C ALA A 115 1.06 -6.90 -0.05
N ILE A 116 1.78 -7.46 0.93
CA ILE A 116 2.61 -8.65 0.73
C ILE A 116 1.74 -9.85 0.35
N SER A 117 0.59 -10.02 1.02
CA SER A 117 -0.37 -11.09 0.70
C SER A 117 -0.90 -11.01 -0.74
N LEU A 118 -0.89 -9.82 -1.33
CA LEU A 118 -1.30 -9.56 -2.72
C LEU A 118 -0.13 -9.56 -3.71
N GLY A 119 1.10 -9.87 -3.26
CA GLY A 119 2.30 -9.82 -4.09
C GLY A 119 2.64 -8.42 -4.59
N LYS A 120 2.40 -7.38 -3.77
CA LYS A 120 2.66 -5.99 -4.15
C LYS A 120 3.92 -5.48 -3.46
N PRO A 121 4.96 -5.09 -4.22
CA PRO A 121 6.13 -4.43 -3.67
C PRO A 121 5.72 -3.21 -2.85
N LEU A 122 6.41 -3.01 -1.71
CA LEU A 122 6.00 -2.03 -0.73
C LEU A 122 7.16 -1.11 -0.33
N ILE A 123 6.90 0.20 -0.29
CA ILE A 123 7.77 1.20 0.32
C ILE A 123 7.11 1.70 1.59
N ILE A 124 7.77 1.49 2.74
CA ILE A 124 7.26 1.89 4.05
C ILE A 124 7.75 3.30 4.36
N LEU A 125 6.80 4.24 4.49
CA LEU A 125 7.02 5.67 4.73
C LEU A 125 7.10 5.97 6.24
N ARG A 126 7.92 5.24 6.97
CA ARG A 126 8.11 5.36 8.42
C ARG A 126 9.59 5.23 8.77
N LYS A 127 10.00 5.82 9.90
CA LYS A 127 11.34 5.62 10.45
C LYS A 127 11.52 4.23 11.07
N ILE A 128 10.45 3.68 11.65
CA ILE A 128 10.41 2.38 12.30
C ILE A 128 9.11 1.67 11.91
N THR A 129 9.15 0.37 11.77
CA THR A 129 7.97 -0.48 11.58
C THR A 129 7.98 -1.65 12.56
N GLU A 130 6.82 -2.06 12.99
CA GLU A 130 6.59 -3.27 13.79
C GLU A 130 6.41 -4.53 12.91
N ARG A 131 6.42 -4.37 11.59
CA ARG A 131 6.22 -5.44 10.59
C ARG A 131 7.55 -5.75 9.89
N LEU A 132 8.53 -6.22 10.66
CA LEU A 132 9.86 -6.54 10.14
C LEU A 132 9.83 -7.70 9.16
N GLU A 133 8.88 -8.62 9.32
CA GLU A 133 8.72 -9.81 8.49
C GLU A 133 8.58 -9.47 7.01
N ALA A 134 7.83 -8.39 6.67
CA ALA A 134 7.69 -7.93 5.29
C ALA A 134 9.03 -7.52 4.65
N ILE A 135 9.93 -6.97 5.47
CA ILE A 135 11.27 -6.57 5.04
C ILE A 135 12.19 -7.79 4.93
N GLU A 136 12.13 -8.69 5.91
CA GLU A 136 12.95 -9.90 5.98
C GLU A 136 12.71 -10.83 4.79
N VAL A 137 11.45 -11.01 4.39
CA VAL A 137 11.12 -11.78 3.16
C VAL A 137 11.44 -11.02 1.87
N GLY A 138 11.84 -9.76 1.97
CA GLY A 138 12.21 -8.93 0.84
C GLY A 138 11.04 -8.39 0.01
N GLY A 139 9.82 -8.39 0.53
CA GLY A 139 8.64 -7.82 -0.12
C GLY A 139 8.45 -6.32 0.13
N ALA A 140 9.13 -5.79 1.17
CA ALA A 140 9.06 -4.38 1.55
C ALA A 140 10.45 -3.76 1.75
N VAL A 141 10.53 -2.43 1.63
CA VAL A 141 11.68 -1.61 2.02
C VAL A 141 11.25 -0.51 2.97
N LEU A 142 12.05 -0.27 4.03
CA LEU A 142 11.84 0.82 4.97
C LEU A 142 12.55 2.07 4.45
N ALA A 143 11.82 3.00 3.85
CA ALA A 143 12.39 4.20 3.26
C ALA A 143 12.45 5.39 4.22
N GLY A 144 11.78 5.29 5.38
CA GLY A 144 11.66 6.47 6.24
C GLY A 144 10.76 7.54 5.64
N THR A 145 11.06 8.79 5.98
CA THR A 145 10.25 9.94 5.59
C THR A 145 11.05 11.01 4.82
N ASP A 146 12.31 10.73 4.55
CA ASP A 146 13.20 11.61 3.79
C ASP A 146 12.89 11.52 2.29
N LYS A 147 12.73 12.67 1.65
CA LYS A 147 12.39 12.80 0.23
C LYS A 147 13.36 12.03 -0.66
N LYS A 148 14.67 12.15 -0.43
CA LYS A 148 15.68 11.53 -1.28
C LYS A 148 15.64 10.01 -1.14
N VAL A 149 15.55 9.51 0.09
CA VAL A 149 15.50 8.06 0.36
C VAL A 149 14.25 7.43 -0.26
N ILE A 150 13.09 8.09 -0.16
CA ILE A 150 11.85 7.63 -0.79
C ILE A 150 12.02 7.55 -2.31
N LEU A 151 12.58 8.60 -2.91
CA LEU A 151 12.79 8.68 -4.36
C LEU A 151 13.78 7.61 -4.85
N ASP A 152 14.89 7.43 -4.17
CA ASP A 152 15.91 6.44 -4.53
C ASP A 152 15.34 5.01 -4.46
N ASN A 153 14.58 4.68 -3.41
CA ASN A 153 13.90 3.38 -3.30
C ASN A 153 12.85 3.19 -4.40
N PHE A 154 12.04 4.22 -4.65
CA PHE A 154 11.06 4.16 -5.74
C PHE A 154 11.73 3.87 -7.08
N LYS A 155 12.75 4.64 -7.43
CA LYS A 155 13.53 4.48 -8.66
C LYS A 155 14.10 3.08 -8.79
N ASN A 156 14.76 2.60 -7.73
CA ASN A 156 15.37 1.28 -7.71
C ASN A 156 14.36 0.15 -7.97
N ILE A 157 13.16 0.23 -7.38
CA ILE A 157 12.12 -0.79 -7.57
C ILE A 157 11.45 -0.64 -8.94
N TYR A 158 11.13 0.60 -9.33
CA TYR A 158 10.36 0.86 -10.55
C TYR A 158 11.15 0.59 -11.84
N GLU A 159 12.43 0.96 -11.87
CA GLU A 159 13.29 0.82 -13.05
C GLU A 159 13.93 -0.57 -13.14
N ASN A 160 14.12 -1.28 -12.04
CA ASN A 160 14.75 -2.59 -12.02
C ASN A 160 13.74 -3.73 -11.97
N LYS A 161 13.43 -4.30 -13.13
CA LYS A 161 12.49 -5.42 -13.26
C LYS A 161 12.84 -6.63 -12.38
N ARG A 162 14.14 -6.89 -12.13
CA ARG A 162 14.59 -8.02 -11.30
C ARG A 162 14.26 -7.78 -9.84
N ILE A 163 14.50 -6.56 -9.35
CA ILE A 163 14.15 -6.16 -7.97
C ILE A 163 12.64 -6.21 -7.80
N TYR A 164 11.88 -5.58 -8.71
CA TYR A 164 10.43 -5.62 -8.70
C TYR A 164 9.90 -7.05 -8.61
N LYS A 165 10.38 -7.93 -9.50
CA LYS A 165 9.96 -9.33 -9.53
C LYS A 165 10.27 -10.04 -8.22
N LYS A 166 11.49 -9.90 -7.69
CA LYS A 166 11.87 -10.49 -6.39
C LYS A 166 10.94 -10.03 -5.27
N MET A 167 10.60 -8.75 -5.22
CA MET A 167 9.71 -8.20 -4.20
C MET A 167 8.26 -8.69 -4.36
N SER A 168 7.75 -8.76 -5.59
CA SER A 168 6.38 -9.21 -5.87
C SER A 168 6.17 -10.71 -5.69
N GLU A 169 7.22 -11.50 -5.71
CA GLU A 169 7.22 -12.95 -5.50
C GLU A 169 7.68 -13.32 -4.07
N ALA A 170 7.85 -12.34 -3.19
CA ALA A 170 8.22 -12.60 -1.79
C ALA A 170 7.13 -13.45 -1.09
N GLU A 171 7.58 -14.40 -0.28
CA GLU A 171 6.67 -15.24 0.49
C GLU A 171 5.86 -14.41 1.48
N ASN A 172 4.58 -14.75 1.64
CA ASN A 172 3.73 -14.07 2.61
C ASN A 172 4.01 -14.58 4.05
N PRO A 173 4.61 -13.77 4.93
CA PRO A 173 4.95 -14.20 6.28
C PRO A 173 3.77 -14.15 7.26
N TYR A 174 2.64 -13.56 6.84
CA TYR A 174 1.49 -13.28 7.71
C TYR A 174 0.44 -14.39 7.73
N GLY A 175 0.75 -15.55 7.12
CA GLY A 175 -0.08 -16.74 7.15
C GLY A 175 -1.05 -16.86 5.97
N ASP A 176 -1.84 -17.95 6.03
CA ASP A 176 -2.72 -18.41 4.96
C ASP A 176 -4.22 -18.16 5.21
N GLY A 177 -4.55 -17.37 6.24
CA GLY A 177 -5.93 -17.06 6.65
C GLY A 177 -6.60 -18.16 7.48
N LYS A 178 -5.88 -19.21 7.89
CA LYS A 178 -6.44 -20.34 8.66
C LYS A 178 -6.10 -20.30 10.15
N ALA A 179 -5.67 -19.16 10.68
CA ALA A 179 -5.27 -19.02 12.09
C ALA A 179 -6.34 -19.53 13.08
N SER A 180 -7.63 -19.24 12.83
CA SER A 180 -8.73 -19.74 13.66
C SER A 180 -8.82 -21.27 13.68
N GLN A 181 -8.56 -21.93 12.56
CA GLN A 181 -8.55 -23.39 12.47
C GLN A 181 -7.38 -23.99 13.26
N TYR A 182 -6.20 -23.40 13.15
CA TYR A 182 -5.02 -23.83 13.92
C TYR A 182 -5.24 -23.65 15.42
N ILE A 183 -5.77 -22.49 15.85
CA ILE A 183 -6.12 -22.23 17.25
C ILE A 183 -7.15 -23.26 17.76
N TYR A 184 -8.22 -23.51 17.01
CA TYR A 184 -9.23 -24.50 17.35
C TYR A 184 -8.63 -25.88 17.55
N ASN A 185 -7.77 -26.34 16.62
CA ASN A 185 -7.13 -27.66 16.69
C ASN A 185 -6.21 -27.77 17.91
N ILE A 186 -5.46 -26.73 18.25
CA ILE A 186 -4.59 -26.67 19.42
C ILE A 186 -5.43 -26.75 20.70
N ILE A 187 -6.51 -25.98 20.80
CA ILE A 187 -7.40 -26.02 21.96
C ILE A 187 -8.01 -27.39 22.12
N GLN A 188 -8.54 -27.99 21.06
CA GLN A 188 -9.12 -29.35 21.11
C GLN A 188 -8.12 -30.41 21.58
N SER A 189 -6.89 -30.36 21.04
CA SER A 189 -5.85 -31.30 21.44
C SER A 189 -5.48 -31.18 22.92
N ASN A 190 -5.40 -29.93 23.43
CA ASN A 190 -5.09 -29.70 24.84
C ASN A 190 -6.26 -30.11 25.78
N LEU A 191 -7.52 -29.87 25.35
CA LEU A 191 -8.70 -30.29 26.11
C LEU A 191 -8.79 -31.81 26.22
N LYS A 192 -8.49 -32.57 25.15
CA LYS A 192 -8.42 -34.04 25.20
C LYS A 192 -7.36 -34.51 26.18
N PHE A 193 -6.18 -33.89 26.17
CA PHE A 193 -5.10 -34.20 27.11
C PHE A 193 -5.50 -33.97 28.59
N ILE A 194 -6.22 -32.85 28.86
CA ILE A 194 -6.70 -32.50 30.22
C ILE A 194 -7.77 -33.46 30.69
N ASN A 195 -8.66 -33.96 29.80
CA ASN A 195 -9.76 -34.86 30.11
C ASN A 195 -9.32 -36.36 30.13
N GLY A 196 -8.05 -36.65 29.83
CA GLY A 196 -7.51 -38.01 29.86
C GLY A 196 -8.01 -38.93 28.73
N GLU A 197 -8.45 -38.37 27.61
CA GLU A 197 -8.87 -39.06 26.39
C GLU A 197 -7.71 -39.27 25.40
#